data_bc44018c244133f1c3287dbc9ea85784
#
_entry.id   bc44018c244133f1c3287dbc9ea85784
#
_cell.length_a   1.000
_cell.length_b   1.000
_cell.length_c   1.000
_cell.angle_alpha   90.00
_cell.angle_beta   90.00
_cell.angle_gamma   90.00
#
_symmetry.space_group_name_H-M   'P 1'
#
loop_
_entity.id
_entity.type
_entity.pdbx_description
1 polymer ?
#
loop_
_entity_poly.entity_id
_entity_poly.type
_entity_poly.pdbx_seq_one_letter_code
_entity_poly.pdbx_strand_id
1 'polypeptide(L)'
;MIPSLLHFIWIESRKPFGKLEWIVIRSAIMNTPYDIILHTNLKEGQAGKYDPYKLKSKRFKIMHHEYSLDYNGIKLKEATLSDILRIEYLQKYGGIYSDTDLVWFKPLPLSLEKNKLIGNWENKSYKILTNNLIAAEKGYNFTPLLKEFDEILKGLREKGITNISEATLKNHMTLFYATGTFIKKHATDILERKYYMKNGWRMCQKIINGELPPEKLVLDDIYGFHVGNSVEGFKLLDMHKGLQEKLAPYIGHSKQDIEETKASKGPSEETPKNTTRKKKKEDK
;
A
#
# COMPACT_ATOMS: atom_id res chain seq x y z
N MET A 1 -1.06 -21.09 13.74
CA MET A 1 -1.64 -19.79 14.17
C MET A 1 -0.97 -18.66 13.40
N ILE A 2 -1.75 -17.77 12.80
CA ILE A 2 -1.27 -16.59 12.11
C ILE A 2 -0.98 -15.50 13.15
N PRO A 3 0.23 -14.92 13.16
CA PRO A 3 0.56 -13.81 14.07
C PRO A 3 -0.32 -12.57 13.85
N SER A 4 -0.64 -11.85 14.93
CA SER A 4 -1.36 -10.56 14.89
C SER A 4 -0.44 -9.42 14.42
N LEU A 5 0.15 -9.57 13.24
CA LEU A 5 1.17 -8.73 12.65
C LEU A 5 0.77 -8.35 11.23
N LEU A 6 0.72 -7.04 10.93
CA LEU A 6 0.34 -6.52 9.62
C LEU A 6 1.55 -5.90 8.92
N HIS A 7 1.85 -6.39 7.73
CA HIS A 7 2.97 -5.94 6.90
C HIS A 7 2.48 -5.06 5.76
N PHE A 8 3.12 -3.92 5.59
CA PHE A 8 3.09 -3.10 4.39
C PHE A 8 4.48 -3.08 3.76
N ILE A 9 4.54 -2.99 2.43
CA ILE A 9 5.79 -2.85 1.69
C ILE A 9 5.69 -1.58 0.85
N TRP A 10 6.69 -0.69 0.98
CA TRP A 10 6.86 0.47 0.13
C TRP A 10 8.29 0.56 -0.37
N ILE A 11 8.45 0.48 -1.68
CA ILE A 11 9.74 0.60 -2.35
C ILE A 11 9.79 1.99 -2.97
N GLU A 12 10.55 2.87 -2.34
CA GLU A 12 10.75 4.24 -2.82
C GLU A 12 11.63 4.22 -4.07
N SER A 13 11.11 4.75 -5.16
CA SER A 13 11.85 4.93 -6.40
C SER A 13 11.33 6.12 -7.21
N ARG A 14 10.44 5.89 -8.18
CA ARG A 14 9.87 6.95 -9.03
C ARG A 14 8.62 7.58 -8.41
N LYS A 15 7.84 6.81 -7.66
CA LYS A 15 6.63 7.28 -7.00
C LYS A 15 6.95 7.56 -5.53
N PRO A 16 6.82 8.80 -5.07
CA PRO A 16 7.04 9.12 -3.66
C PRO A 16 5.92 8.55 -2.79
N PHE A 17 6.28 8.19 -1.55
CA PHE A 17 5.31 7.91 -0.50
C PHE A 17 4.42 9.13 -0.28
N GLY A 18 3.11 8.95 -0.31
CA GLY A 18 2.19 10.07 -0.34
C GLY A 18 0.97 9.95 0.58
N LYS A 19 -0.03 10.79 0.29
CA LYS A 19 -1.26 10.90 1.08
C LYS A 19 -2.02 9.57 1.18
N LEU A 20 -2.07 8.77 0.11
CA LEU A 20 -2.82 7.51 0.11
C LEU A 20 -2.17 6.49 1.05
N GLU A 21 -0.88 6.28 0.89
CA GLU A 21 -0.11 5.35 1.70
C GLU A 21 -0.15 5.74 3.19
N TRP A 22 -0.09 7.04 3.47
CA TRP A 22 -0.29 7.59 4.81
C TRP A 22 -1.67 7.25 5.39
N ILE A 23 -2.75 7.49 4.62
CA ILE A 23 -4.13 7.17 5.03
C ILE A 23 -4.25 5.69 5.32
N VAL A 24 -3.72 4.83 4.46
CA VAL A 24 -3.78 3.38 4.60
C VAL A 24 -3.13 2.91 5.90
N ILE A 25 -1.87 3.29 6.13
CA ILE A 25 -1.16 2.90 7.35
C ILE A 25 -1.86 3.46 8.59
N ARG A 26 -2.26 4.72 8.56
CA ARG A 26 -2.95 5.34 9.69
C ARG A 26 -4.31 4.69 9.97
N SER A 27 -5.07 4.34 8.95
CA SER A 27 -6.33 3.61 9.10
C SER A 27 -6.12 2.25 9.78
N ALA A 28 -5.07 1.54 9.39
CA ALA A 28 -4.70 0.27 10.01
C ALA A 28 -4.33 0.45 11.51
N ILE A 29 -3.52 1.46 11.83
CA ILE A 29 -3.16 1.80 13.23
C ILE A 29 -4.41 2.07 14.07
N MET A 30 -5.39 2.80 13.54
CA MET A 30 -6.58 3.23 14.28
C MET A 30 -7.64 2.13 14.40
N ASN A 31 -7.80 1.28 13.40
CA ASN A 31 -8.95 0.40 13.27
C ASN A 31 -8.65 -1.09 13.43
N THR A 32 -7.39 -1.46 13.66
CA THR A 32 -7.02 -2.86 13.88
C THR A 32 -6.22 -3.03 15.17
N PRO A 33 -6.27 -4.22 15.80
CA PRO A 33 -5.45 -4.51 16.97
C PRO A 33 -4.03 -4.96 16.63
N TYR A 34 -3.66 -5.00 15.33
CA TYR A 34 -2.41 -5.61 14.87
C TYR A 34 -1.18 -4.75 15.21
N ASP A 35 -0.06 -5.40 15.46
CA ASP A 35 1.24 -4.77 15.33
C ASP A 35 1.51 -4.55 13.84
N ILE A 36 2.06 -3.39 13.49
CA ILE A 36 2.18 -2.96 12.10
C ILE A 36 3.64 -2.72 11.75
N ILE A 37 4.10 -3.29 10.65
CA ILE A 37 5.44 -3.07 10.11
C ILE A 37 5.34 -2.50 8.70
N LEU A 38 5.97 -1.34 8.49
CA LEU A 38 6.26 -0.82 7.16
C LEU A 38 7.68 -1.22 6.77
N HIS A 39 7.81 -2.10 5.78
CA HIS A 39 9.08 -2.45 5.16
C HIS A 39 9.37 -1.46 4.04
N THR A 40 10.49 -0.72 4.12
CA THR A 40 10.76 0.34 3.14
C THR A 40 12.24 0.69 3.06
N ASN A 41 12.66 1.29 1.94
CA ASN A 41 13.93 2.00 1.78
C ASN A 41 13.78 3.52 1.91
N LEU A 42 12.58 4.01 2.26
CA LEU A 42 12.31 5.43 2.50
C LEU A 42 13.10 5.92 3.71
N LYS A 43 13.76 7.07 3.57
CA LYS A 43 14.49 7.74 4.67
C LYS A 43 13.58 8.75 5.38
N GLU A 44 13.84 8.97 6.67
CA GLU A 44 13.12 9.96 7.46
C GLU A 44 13.20 11.35 6.82
N GLY A 45 12.06 12.05 6.79
CA GLY A 45 11.92 13.39 6.19
C GLY A 45 11.66 13.38 4.69
N GLN A 46 11.87 12.27 3.99
CA GLN A 46 11.80 12.20 2.53
C GLN A 46 10.37 12.37 1.98
N ALA A 47 9.35 11.92 2.71
CA ALA A 47 7.94 12.01 2.30
C ALA A 47 7.23 13.31 2.80
N GLY A 48 7.97 14.27 3.33
CA GLY A 48 7.45 15.59 3.74
C GLY A 48 6.36 15.48 4.80
N LYS A 49 5.18 16.06 4.55
CA LYS A 49 4.06 16.04 5.52
C LYS A 49 3.45 14.66 5.73
N TYR A 50 3.59 13.75 4.76
CA TYR A 50 3.09 12.38 4.83
C TYR A 50 4.17 11.39 5.22
N ASP A 51 5.25 11.85 5.85
CA ASP A 51 6.36 11.01 6.28
C ASP A 51 5.91 9.99 7.33
N PRO A 52 6.01 8.67 7.05
CA PRO A 52 5.56 7.64 7.97
C PRO A 52 6.34 7.64 9.30
N TYR A 53 7.56 8.19 9.35
CA TYR A 53 8.32 8.37 10.59
C TYR A 53 7.65 9.32 11.60
N LYS A 54 6.67 10.13 11.15
CA LYS A 54 5.84 11.00 12.00
C LYS A 54 4.66 10.27 12.65
N LEU A 55 4.35 9.03 12.25
CA LEU A 55 3.27 8.24 12.86
C LEU A 55 3.70 7.75 14.24
N LYS A 56 3.03 8.25 15.28
CA LYS A 56 3.29 7.88 16.66
C LYS A 56 2.35 6.76 17.11
N SER A 57 2.85 5.54 17.17
CA SER A 57 2.11 4.41 17.74
C SER A 57 3.09 3.35 18.26
N LYS A 58 2.82 2.82 19.46
CA LYS A 58 3.62 1.71 20.03
C LYS A 58 3.53 0.44 19.19
N ARG A 59 2.46 0.30 18.38
CA ARG A 59 2.20 -0.84 17.50
C ARG A 59 2.72 -0.65 16.07
N PHE A 60 3.29 0.52 15.74
CA PHE A 60 3.82 0.80 14.41
C PHE A 60 5.34 0.86 14.43
N LYS A 61 5.96 0.13 13.52
CA LYS A 61 7.43 0.12 13.32
C LYS A 61 7.75 0.25 11.85
N ILE A 62 8.85 0.94 11.56
CA ILE A 62 9.46 0.98 10.23
C ILE A 62 10.67 0.06 10.25
N MET A 63 10.73 -0.87 9.28
CA MET A 63 11.91 -1.68 9.01
C MET A 63 12.55 -1.20 7.72
N HIS A 64 13.70 -0.56 7.85
CA HIS A 64 14.46 -0.09 6.70
C HIS A 64 15.20 -1.25 6.02
N HIS A 65 15.14 -1.28 4.70
CA HIS A 65 15.80 -2.27 3.85
C HIS A 65 16.48 -1.58 2.66
N GLU A 66 17.59 -2.14 2.22
CA GLU A 66 18.16 -1.83 0.92
C GLU A 66 17.51 -2.74 -0.12
N TYR A 67 16.77 -2.17 -1.07
CA TYR A 67 16.13 -2.92 -2.15
C TYR A 67 16.88 -2.76 -3.46
N SER A 68 17.11 -3.87 -4.15
CA SER A 68 17.56 -3.87 -5.55
C SER A 68 16.39 -4.21 -6.46
N LEU A 69 16.17 -3.40 -7.49
CA LEU A 69 15.23 -3.74 -8.56
C LEU A 69 15.84 -4.75 -9.56
N ASP A 70 17.12 -5.04 -9.47
CA ASP A 70 17.73 -6.14 -10.21
C ASP A 70 17.52 -7.44 -9.43
N TYR A 71 16.78 -8.36 -10.00
CA TYR A 71 16.52 -9.69 -9.46
C TYR A 71 17.05 -10.73 -10.43
N ASN A 72 18.22 -11.31 -10.11
CA ASN A 72 18.87 -12.33 -10.93
C ASN A 72 19.07 -11.92 -12.40
N GLY A 73 19.47 -10.67 -12.67
CA GLY A 73 19.71 -10.13 -14.01
C GLY A 73 18.44 -9.70 -14.75
N ILE A 74 17.31 -9.58 -14.05
CA ILE A 74 16.08 -8.97 -14.57
C ILE A 74 15.77 -7.72 -13.75
N LYS A 75 15.62 -6.59 -14.43
CA LYS A 75 15.14 -5.35 -13.79
C LYS A 75 13.64 -5.43 -13.57
N LEU A 76 13.21 -5.41 -12.32
CA LEU A 76 11.81 -5.47 -11.90
C LEU A 76 11.21 -4.05 -11.76
N LYS A 77 9.87 -3.98 -11.81
CA LYS A 77 9.11 -2.86 -11.24
C LYS A 77 9.00 -3.04 -9.73
N GLU A 78 8.78 -1.93 -9.02
CA GLU A 78 8.57 -1.92 -7.57
C GLU A 78 7.43 -2.85 -7.15
N ALA A 79 6.31 -2.81 -7.89
CA ALA A 79 5.17 -3.68 -7.64
C ALA A 79 5.52 -5.17 -7.83
N THR A 80 6.32 -5.51 -8.85
CA THR A 80 6.75 -6.89 -9.11
C THR A 80 7.70 -7.39 -8.03
N LEU A 81 8.64 -6.55 -7.57
CA LEU A 81 9.49 -6.88 -6.44
C LEU A 81 8.66 -7.05 -5.17
N SER A 82 7.67 -6.19 -4.93
CA SER A 82 6.74 -6.32 -3.82
C SER A 82 5.95 -7.64 -3.86
N ASP A 83 5.61 -8.17 -5.06
CA ASP A 83 4.95 -9.48 -5.20
C ASP A 83 5.82 -10.64 -4.67
N ILE A 84 7.13 -10.54 -4.81
CA ILE A 84 8.07 -11.52 -4.25
C ILE A 84 8.23 -11.31 -2.75
N LEU A 85 8.55 -10.08 -2.32
CA LEU A 85 8.87 -9.74 -0.93
C LEU A 85 7.71 -10.03 0.02
N ARG A 86 6.44 -9.83 -0.37
CA ARG A 86 5.27 -10.15 0.47
C ARG A 86 5.24 -11.62 0.84
N ILE A 87 5.63 -12.50 -0.07
CA ILE A 87 5.68 -13.95 0.17
C ILE A 87 6.86 -14.31 1.06
N GLU A 88 8.04 -13.73 0.83
CA GLU A 88 9.22 -13.93 1.68
C GLU A 88 8.98 -13.45 3.12
N TYR A 89 8.36 -12.27 3.30
CA TYR A 89 8.06 -11.75 4.64
C TYR A 89 7.00 -12.58 5.35
N LEU A 90 5.95 -13.01 4.66
CA LEU A 90 4.96 -13.92 5.24
C LEU A 90 5.58 -15.27 5.62
N GLN A 91 6.49 -15.84 4.81
CA GLN A 91 7.22 -17.06 5.18
C GLN A 91 8.08 -16.84 6.43
N LYS A 92 8.80 -15.73 6.49
CA LYS A 92 9.75 -15.43 7.56
C LYS A 92 9.08 -15.05 8.88
N TYR A 93 8.09 -14.18 8.82
CA TYR A 93 7.49 -13.57 10.01
C TYR A 93 6.11 -14.09 10.31
N GLY A 94 5.39 -14.62 9.32
CA GLY A 94 3.96 -14.83 9.38
C GLY A 94 3.19 -13.51 9.42
N GLY A 95 1.89 -13.56 9.71
CA GLY A 95 1.06 -12.38 9.84
C GLY A 95 0.21 -12.11 8.61
N ILE A 96 -0.12 -10.86 8.41
CA ILE A 96 -1.01 -10.37 7.36
C ILE A 96 -0.18 -9.43 6.47
N TYR A 97 -0.18 -9.64 5.17
CA TYR A 97 0.27 -8.67 4.19
C TYR A 97 -0.91 -7.88 3.66
N SER A 98 -0.75 -6.60 3.47
CA SER A 98 -1.72 -5.72 2.80
C SER A 98 -1.02 -4.76 1.85
N ASP A 99 -1.61 -4.52 0.68
CA ASP A 99 -1.17 -3.46 -0.21
C ASP A 99 -1.36 -2.08 0.44
N THR A 100 -0.51 -1.13 0.06
CA THR A 100 -0.52 0.26 0.57
C THR A 100 -1.61 1.14 -0.04
N ASP A 101 -2.56 0.54 -0.76
CA ASP A 101 -3.77 1.18 -1.30
C ASP A 101 -5.07 0.52 -0.79
N LEU A 102 -4.97 -0.32 0.25
CA LEU A 102 -6.11 -0.91 0.93
C LEU A 102 -6.35 -0.23 2.28
N VAL A 103 -7.36 0.63 2.36
CA VAL A 103 -7.76 1.33 3.60
C VAL A 103 -8.47 0.35 4.53
N TRP A 104 -8.12 0.38 5.81
CA TRP A 104 -8.66 -0.50 6.84
C TRP A 104 -9.75 0.19 7.66
N PHE A 105 -10.94 -0.42 7.78
CA PHE A 105 -12.03 0.06 8.65
C PHE A 105 -12.29 -0.86 9.83
N LYS A 106 -11.95 -2.13 9.71
CA LYS A 106 -12.12 -3.16 10.75
C LYS A 106 -11.02 -4.20 10.61
N PRO A 107 -10.69 -4.98 11.67
CA PRO A 107 -9.79 -6.11 11.54
C PRO A 107 -10.38 -7.20 10.64
N LEU A 108 -9.57 -8.19 10.27
CA LEU A 108 -10.04 -9.35 9.48
C LEU A 108 -11.22 -10.03 10.17
N PRO A 109 -12.28 -10.41 9.43
CA PRO A 109 -13.45 -11.09 9.98
C PRO A 109 -13.21 -12.59 10.26
N LEU A 110 -12.01 -13.08 9.97
CA LEU A 110 -11.63 -14.49 10.14
C LEU A 110 -10.69 -14.67 11.33
N SER A 111 -10.79 -15.81 11.99
CA SER A 111 -9.90 -16.16 13.10
C SER A 111 -8.48 -16.42 12.59
N LEU A 112 -7.52 -15.63 13.05
CA LEU A 112 -6.09 -15.85 12.78
C LEU A 112 -5.55 -17.11 13.48
N GLU A 113 -6.16 -17.51 14.59
CA GLU A 113 -5.75 -18.67 15.39
C GLU A 113 -6.08 -19.99 14.70
N LYS A 114 -7.19 -20.04 13.99
CA LYS A 114 -7.72 -21.27 13.36
C LYS A 114 -7.17 -21.49 11.95
N ASN A 115 -6.54 -20.48 11.36
CA ASN A 115 -6.09 -20.51 9.97
C ASN A 115 -4.57 -20.62 9.86
N LYS A 116 -4.12 -21.23 8.76
CA LYS A 116 -2.70 -21.32 8.39
C LYS A 116 -2.36 -20.42 7.21
N LEU A 117 -3.28 -20.32 6.27
CA LEU A 117 -3.18 -19.44 5.10
C LEU A 117 -4.57 -18.92 4.76
N ILE A 118 -4.68 -17.59 4.64
CA ILE A 118 -5.90 -16.91 4.23
C ILE A 118 -5.62 -16.15 2.94
N GLY A 119 -6.49 -16.33 1.95
CA GLY A 119 -6.50 -15.57 0.71
C GLY A 119 -7.66 -14.59 0.64
N ASN A 120 -7.71 -13.82 -0.45
CA ASN A 120 -8.77 -12.85 -0.70
C ASN A 120 -9.27 -12.95 -2.16
N TRP A 121 -10.61 -12.92 -2.36
CA TRP A 121 -11.20 -12.89 -3.69
C TRP A 121 -11.16 -11.51 -4.30
N GLU A 122 -10.56 -11.38 -5.48
CA GLU A 122 -10.72 -10.20 -6.33
C GLU A 122 -12.02 -10.29 -7.14
N ASN A 123 -12.22 -11.41 -7.81
CA ASN A 123 -13.38 -11.64 -8.65
C ASN A 123 -13.87 -13.07 -8.54
N LYS A 124 -14.98 -13.28 -7.82
CA LYS A 124 -15.57 -14.61 -7.61
C LYS A 124 -16.06 -15.23 -8.92
N SER A 125 -16.60 -14.44 -9.86
CA SER A 125 -17.12 -14.93 -11.14
C SER A 125 -16.02 -15.50 -12.03
N TYR A 126 -14.83 -14.88 -12.02
CA TYR A 126 -13.66 -15.37 -12.76
C TYR A 126 -12.76 -16.27 -11.91
N LYS A 127 -13.12 -16.54 -10.64
CA LYS A 127 -12.34 -17.36 -9.71
C LYS A 127 -10.89 -16.89 -9.55
N ILE A 128 -10.68 -15.58 -9.59
CA ILE A 128 -9.37 -14.94 -9.40
C ILE A 128 -9.22 -14.55 -7.95
N LEU A 129 -8.15 -15.02 -7.32
CA LEU A 129 -7.69 -14.55 -6.02
C LEU A 129 -6.67 -13.43 -6.23
N THR A 130 -6.72 -12.43 -5.38
CA THR A 130 -5.77 -11.33 -5.37
C THR A 130 -4.64 -11.60 -4.40
N ASN A 131 -3.51 -10.93 -4.62
CA ASN A 131 -2.38 -10.92 -3.71
C ASN A 131 -2.28 -9.63 -2.87
N ASN A 132 -3.28 -8.76 -2.95
CA ASN A 132 -3.31 -7.49 -2.21
C ASN A 132 -3.55 -7.65 -0.70
N LEU A 133 -4.06 -8.81 -0.29
CA LEU A 133 -4.29 -9.18 1.11
C LEU A 133 -4.11 -10.68 1.26
N ILE A 134 -3.08 -11.06 2.00
CA ILE A 134 -2.73 -12.46 2.29
C ILE A 134 -2.38 -12.56 3.76
N ALA A 135 -2.84 -13.62 4.45
CA ALA A 135 -2.37 -13.89 5.80
C ALA A 135 -1.86 -15.32 5.92
N ALA A 136 -0.74 -15.51 6.61
CA ALA A 136 -0.10 -16.81 6.76
C ALA A 136 0.53 -17.01 8.15
N GLU A 137 0.56 -18.26 8.62
CA GLU A 137 1.32 -18.61 9.82
C GLU A 137 2.83 -18.44 9.58
N LYS A 138 3.57 -18.17 10.64
CA LYS A 138 5.02 -18.05 10.56
C LYS A 138 5.64 -19.38 10.12
N GLY A 139 6.56 -19.33 9.15
CA GLY A 139 7.20 -20.50 8.57
C GLY A 139 6.28 -21.30 7.62
N TYR A 140 5.14 -20.72 7.19
CA TYR A 140 4.34 -21.34 6.16
C TYR A 140 5.20 -21.62 4.92
N ASN A 141 5.09 -22.82 4.35
CA ASN A 141 5.97 -23.25 3.26
C ASN A 141 5.55 -22.61 1.91
N PHE A 142 6.07 -21.42 1.63
CA PHE A 142 5.95 -20.77 0.34
C PHE A 142 7.08 -21.12 -0.65
N THR A 143 8.01 -22.01 -0.28
CA THR A 143 9.12 -22.41 -1.16
C THR A 143 8.69 -22.86 -2.55
N PRO A 144 7.58 -23.63 -2.74
CA PRO A 144 7.13 -23.98 -4.08
C PRO A 144 6.73 -22.77 -4.92
N LEU A 145 6.07 -21.75 -4.31
CA LEU A 145 5.66 -20.53 -4.99
C LEU A 145 6.87 -19.65 -5.35
N LEU A 146 7.83 -19.53 -4.44
CA LEU A 146 9.07 -18.75 -4.70
C LEU A 146 9.88 -19.40 -5.84
N LYS A 147 9.98 -20.73 -5.88
CA LYS A 147 10.60 -21.44 -7.01
C LYS A 147 9.84 -21.21 -8.32
N GLU A 148 8.51 -21.18 -8.30
CA GLU A 148 7.70 -20.85 -9.49
C GLU A 148 8.01 -19.43 -9.97
N PHE A 149 8.18 -18.46 -9.07
CA PHE A 149 8.61 -17.10 -9.44
C PHE A 149 9.98 -17.09 -10.13
N ASP A 150 10.96 -17.82 -9.58
CA ASP A 150 12.28 -17.94 -10.17
C ASP A 150 12.22 -18.55 -11.58
N GLU A 151 11.43 -19.61 -11.79
CA GLU A 151 11.27 -20.25 -13.10
C GLU A 151 10.55 -19.32 -14.10
N ILE A 152 9.54 -18.57 -13.67
CA ILE A 152 8.86 -17.55 -14.49
C ILE A 152 9.88 -16.49 -14.95
N LEU A 153 10.65 -15.93 -14.02
CA LEU A 153 11.63 -14.89 -14.33
C LEU A 153 12.76 -15.43 -15.20
N LYS A 154 13.22 -16.66 -14.95
CA LYS A 154 14.18 -17.36 -15.82
C LYS A 154 13.66 -17.51 -17.25
N GLY A 155 12.42 -17.97 -17.40
CA GLY A 155 11.80 -18.13 -18.70
C GLY A 155 11.60 -16.79 -19.46
N LEU A 156 11.40 -15.68 -18.77
CA LEU A 156 11.39 -14.34 -19.37
C LEU A 156 12.78 -13.97 -19.86
N ARG A 157 13.83 -14.20 -19.08
CA ARG A 157 15.22 -13.91 -19.44
C ARG A 157 15.67 -14.73 -20.65
N GLU A 158 15.32 -16.01 -20.72
CA GLU A 158 15.62 -16.88 -21.86
C GLU A 158 14.95 -16.39 -23.16
N LYS A 159 13.85 -15.65 -23.06
CA LYS A 159 13.19 -14.94 -24.17
C LYS A 159 13.78 -13.56 -24.46
N GLY A 160 14.91 -13.20 -23.85
CA GLY A 160 15.57 -11.91 -24.01
C GLY A 160 14.90 -10.74 -23.26
N ILE A 161 13.94 -11.02 -22.37
CA ILE A 161 13.28 -10.00 -21.56
C ILE A 161 14.08 -9.82 -20.27
N THR A 162 14.90 -8.76 -20.24
CA THR A 162 15.73 -8.41 -19.07
C THR A 162 15.19 -7.25 -18.26
N ASN A 163 14.06 -6.64 -18.69
CA ASN A 163 13.48 -5.48 -18.04
C ASN A 163 11.94 -5.59 -18.00
N ILE A 164 11.38 -5.98 -16.86
CA ILE A 164 9.92 -6.06 -16.69
C ILE A 164 9.29 -4.67 -16.62
N SER A 165 10.05 -3.61 -16.27
CA SER A 165 9.52 -2.24 -16.25
C SER A 165 9.05 -1.77 -17.63
N GLU A 166 9.58 -2.36 -18.70
CA GLU A 166 9.24 -2.11 -20.10
C GLU A 166 8.34 -3.21 -20.70
N ALA A 167 8.17 -4.32 -19.97
CA ALA A 167 7.39 -5.44 -20.42
C ALA A 167 5.88 -5.13 -20.47
N THR A 168 5.17 -5.90 -21.28
CA THR A 168 3.71 -5.82 -21.39
C THR A 168 3.04 -6.11 -20.04
N LEU A 169 1.81 -5.60 -19.85
CA LEU A 169 0.98 -5.85 -18.66
C LEU A 169 0.87 -7.36 -18.35
N LYS A 170 0.83 -8.21 -19.38
CA LYS A 170 0.77 -9.67 -19.22
C LYS A 170 1.96 -10.23 -18.43
N ASN A 171 3.18 -9.78 -18.70
CA ASN A 171 4.37 -10.26 -17.99
C ASN A 171 4.40 -9.77 -16.53
N HIS A 172 3.97 -8.52 -16.27
CA HIS A 172 3.84 -7.99 -14.93
C HIS A 172 2.84 -8.77 -14.07
N MET A 173 1.73 -9.20 -14.66
CA MET A 173 0.67 -9.94 -13.96
C MET A 173 0.99 -11.42 -13.72
N THR A 174 2.09 -11.96 -14.26
CA THR A 174 2.37 -13.40 -14.16
C THR A 174 2.59 -13.86 -12.72
N LEU A 175 3.36 -13.11 -11.92
CA LEU A 175 3.58 -13.43 -10.49
C LEU A 175 2.28 -13.30 -9.67
N PHE A 176 1.46 -12.31 -9.99
CA PHE A 176 0.13 -12.16 -9.40
C PHE A 176 -0.74 -13.40 -9.62
N TYR A 177 -0.80 -13.94 -10.85
CA TYR A 177 -1.58 -15.13 -11.15
C TYR A 177 -1.00 -16.39 -10.51
N ALA A 178 0.33 -16.53 -10.45
CA ALA A 178 0.98 -17.64 -9.75
C ALA A 178 0.62 -17.63 -8.26
N THR A 179 0.69 -16.46 -7.62
CA THR A 179 0.27 -16.28 -6.22
C THR A 179 -1.20 -16.67 -6.02
N GLY A 180 -2.10 -16.16 -6.85
CA GLY A 180 -3.52 -16.47 -6.77
C GLY A 180 -3.82 -17.96 -6.94
N THR A 181 -3.12 -18.63 -7.85
CA THR A 181 -3.23 -20.08 -8.09
C THR A 181 -2.75 -20.88 -6.89
N PHE A 182 -1.60 -20.51 -6.33
CA PHE A 182 -1.04 -21.14 -5.14
C PHE A 182 -2.00 -21.01 -3.95
N ILE A 183 -2.46 -19.78 -3.65
CA ILE A 183 -3.39 -19.52 -2.55
C ILE A 183 -4.67 -20.31 -2.72
N LYS A 184 -5.25 -20.33 -3.91
CA LYS A 184 -6.47 -21.08 -4.20
C LYS A 184 -6.35 -22.57 -3.90
N LYS A 185 -5.17 -23.16 -4.11
CA LYS A 185 -4.88 -24.57 -3.85
C LYS A 185 -4.64 -24.87 -2.38
N HIS A 186 -4.08 -23.92 -1.63
CA HIS A 186 -3.50 -24.18 -0.31
C HIS A 186 -4.15 -23.39 0.85
N ALA A 187 -4.97 -22.37 0.57
CA ALA A 187 -5.60 -21.58 1.63
C ALA A 187 -6.55 -22.44 2.48
N THR A 188 -6.47 -22.24 3.78
CA THR A 188 -7.38 -22.84 4.75
C THR A 188 -8.70 -22.10 4.81
N ASP A 189 -8.69 -20.81 4.44
CA ASP A 189 -9.88 -19.98 4.32
C ASP A 189 -9.66 -18.86 3.29
N ILE A 190 -10.76 -18.31 2.77
CA ILE A 190 -10.70 -17.25 1.77
C ILE A 190 -11.71 -16.16 2.14
N LEU A 191 -11.21 -14.95 2.29
CA LEU A 191 -12.01 -13.76 2.54
C LEU A 191 -12.99 -13.53 1.39
N GLU A 192 -14.25 -13.34 1.73
CA GLU A 192 -15.24 -12.97 0.75
C GLU A 192 -14.98 -11.54 0.22
N ARG A 193 -15.14 -11.38 -1.09
CA ARG A 193 -14.94 -10.11 -1.78
C ARG A 193 -15.70 -8.94 -1.16
N LYS A 194 -16.88 -9.18 -0.60
CA LYS A 194 -17.73 -8.16 0.04
C LYS A 194 -17.03 -7.39 1.15
N TYR A 195 -15.98 -7.95 1.76
CA TYR A 195 -15.30 -7.31 2.88
C TYR A 195 -14.31 -6.22 2.45
N TYR A 196 -13.56 -6.44 1.36
CA TYR A 196 -12.49 -5.54 0.94
C TYR A 196 -12.58 -5.09 -0.51
N MET A 197 -13.21 -5.90 -1.37
CA MET A 197 -13.29 -5.66 -2.81
C MET A 197 -14.73 -5.47 -3.29
N LYS A 198 -15.67 -5.05 -2.40
CA LYS A 198 -17.11 -4.93 -2.69
C LYS A 198 -17.37 -4.05 -3.92
N ASN A 199 -16.67 -2.93 -4.02
CA ASN A 199 -16.85 -1.98 -5.11
C ASN A 199 -16.14 -2.42 -6.41
N GLY A 200 -15.04 -3.17 -6.29
CA GLY A 200 -14.24 -3.63 -7.43
C GLY A 200 -13.59 -2.49 -8.22
N TRP A 201 -12.42 -2.74 -8.77
CA TRP A 201 -11.66 -1.76 -9.55
C TRP A 201 -12.46 -1.16 -10.72
N ARG A 202 -13.18 -2.00 -11.48
CA ARG A 202 -13.96 -1.53 -12.65
C ARG A 202 -15.07 -0.55 -12.27
N MET A 203 -15.73 -0.73 -11.11
CA MET A 203 -16.74 0.21 -10.63
C MET A 203 -16.09 1.54 -10.26
N CYS A 204 -14.99 1.50 -9.51
CA CYS A 204 -14.23 2.70 -9.16
C CYS A 204 -13.79 3.46 -10.41
N GLN A 205 -13.27 2.76 -11.41
CA GLN A 205 -12.87 3.34 -12.69
C GLN A 205 -14.04 4.04 -13.43
N LYS A 206 -15.20 3.40 -13.47
CA LYS A 206 -16.40 3.99 -14.09
C LYS A 206 -16.87 5.26 -13.38
N ILE A 207 -16.77 5.29 -12.05
CA ILE A 207 -17.08 6.50 -11.26
C ILE A 207 -16.06 7.61 -11.58
N ILE A 208 -14.77 7.28 -11.61
CA ILE A 208 -13.71 8.24 -11.95
C ILE A 208 -13.89 8.83 -13.34
N ASN A 209 -14.33 8.01 -14.30
CA ASN A 209 -14.57 8.43 -15.68
C ASN A 209 -15.92 9.15 -15.88
N GLY A 210 -16.75 9.27 -14.84
CA GLY A 210 -18.09 9.87 -14.93
C GLY A 210 -19.15 8.98 -15.58
N GLU A 211 -18.85 7.70 -15.81
CA GLU A 211 -19.80 6.71 -16.37
C GLU A 211 -20.83 6.24 -15.33
N LEU A 212 -20.49 6.33 -14.06
CA LEU A 212 -21.37 6.03 -12.93
C LEU A 212 -21.32 7.15 -11.89
N PRO A 213 -22.43 7.47 -11.22
CA PRO A 213 -22.42 8.46 -10.16
C PRO A 213 -21.71 7.91 -8.90
N PRO A 214 -21.03 8.79 -8.11
CA PRO A 214 -20.29 8.41 -6.91
C PRO A 214 -21.10 7.65 -5.87
N GLU A 215 -22.40 7.88 -5.78
CA GLU A 215 -23.34 7.25 -4.84
C GLU A 215 -23.48 5.74 -5.06
N LYS A 216 -23.00 5.22 -6.20
CA LYS A 216 -22.92 3.77 -6.45
C LYS A 216 -21.81 3.10 -5.63
N LEU A 217 -20.90 3.87 -5.04
CA LEU A 217 -19.86 3.32 -4.16
C LEU A 217 -20.49 2.84 -2.85
N VAL A 218 -20.38 1.54 -2.58
CA VAL A 218 -20.95 0.94 -1.38
C VAL A 218 -19.89 0.93 -0.27
N LEU A 219 -20.12 1.72 0.78
CA LEU A 219 -19.20 1.88 1.92
C LEU A 219 -19.71 1.23 3.21
N ASP A 220 -20.95 0.76 3.22
CA ASP A 220 -21.54 0.13 4.38
C ASP A 220 -21.11 -1.33 4.51
N ASP A 221 -20.89 -1.76 5.75
CA ASP A 221 -20.51 -3.13 6.13
C ASP A 221 -19.23 -3.69 5.50
N ILE A 222 -18.35 -2.82 4.97
CA ILE A 222 -17.03 -3.23 4.50
C ILE A 222 -16.00 -3.16 5.63
N TYR A 223 -15.02 -4.07 5.57
CA TYR A 223 -13.89 -4.13 6.52
C TYR A 223 -12.71 -3.30 6.05
N GLY A 224 -12.63 -3.06 4.75
CA GLY A 224 -11.66 -2.18 4.15
C GLY A 224 -12.09 -1.78 2.75
N PHE A 225 -11.34 -0.86 2.16
CA PHE A 225 -11.60 -0.34 0.83
C PHE A 225 -10.31 -0.33 0.01
N HIS A 226 -10.27 -1.18 -1.02
CA HIS A 226 -9.16 -1.20 -1.97
C HIS A 226 -9.38 -0.09 -3.00
N VAL A 227 -8.61 0.98 -2.87
CA VAL A 227 -8.74 2.18 -3.69
C VAL A 227 -8.31 1.91 -5.14
N GLY A 228 -7.42 0.90 -5.33
CA GLY A 228 -6.84 0.60 -6.63
C GLY A 228 -5.85 1.69 -7.09
N ASN A 229 -4.82 1.25 -7.73
CA ASN A 229 -3.58 1.97 -7.98
C ASN A 229 -3.67 3.50 -8.20
N SER A 230 -3.11 4.18 -7.31
CA SER A 230 -2.32 5.42 -7.28
C SER A 230 -2.98 6.75 -7.70
N VAL A 231 -2.98 7.15 -8.94
CA VAL A 231 -3.41 8.51 -9.37
C VAL A 231 -4.92 8.58 -9.51
N GLU A 232 -5.52 7.52 -10.00
CA GLU A 232 -6.96 7.42 -10.21
C GLU A 232 -7.71 7.19 -8.91
N GLY A 233 -7.13 6.43 -7.98
CA GLY A 233 -7.69 6.26 -6.64
C GLY A 233 -7.78 7.59 -5.86
N PHE A 234 -6.83 8.50 -6.04
CA PHE A 234 -6.93 9.86 -5.49
C PHE A 234 -8.11 10.63 -6.03
N LYS A 235 -8.37 10.56 -7.34
CA LYS A 235 -9.56 11.20 -7.93
C LYS A 235 -10.83 10.69 -7.29
N LEU A 236 -10.94 9.38 -7.04
CA LEU A 236 -12.09 8.80 -6.37
C LEU A 236 -12.26 9.32 -4.93
N LEU A 237 -11.16 9.47 -4.19
CA LEU A 237 -11.17 10.04 -2.84
C LEU A 237 -11.67 11.49 -2.82
N ASP A 238 -11.31 12.26 -3.85
CA ASP A 238 -11.72 13.66 -3.97
C ASP A 238 -13.16 13.84 -4.51
N MET A 239 -13.67 12.89 -5.26
CA MET A 239 -14.99 12.95 -5.90
C MET A 239 -16.14 12.49 -5.00
N HIS A 240 -15.90 11.61 -4.03
CA HIS A 240 -16.95 10.99 -3.21
C HIS A 240 -17.00 11.55 -1.80
N LYS A 241 -18.01 12.40 -1.51
CA LYS A 241 -18.17 13.06 -0.21
C LYS A 241 -18.24 12.08 0.96
N GLY A 242 -19.02 11.01 0.88
CA GLY A 242 -19.13 9.99 1.92
C GLY A 242 -17.82 9.25 2.18
N LEU A 243 -16.98 9.04 1.13
CA LEU A 243 -15.65 8.48 1.30
C LEU A 243 -14.70 9.48 1.98
N GLN A 244 -14.77 10.77 1.59
CA GLN A 244 -14.00 11.84 2.25
C GLN A 244 -14.36 11.94 3.73
N GLU A 245 -15.65 11.92 4.09
CA GLU A 245 -16.11 11.95 5.49
C GLU A 245 -15.60 10.73 6.27
N LYS A 246 -15.69 9.53 5.68
CA LYS A 246 -15.20 8.28 6.28
C LYS A 246 -13.68 8.26 6.45
N LEU A 247 -12.94 8.94 5.58
CA LEU A 247 -11.48 9.02 5.60
C LEU A 247 -10.94 10.24 6.36
N ALA A 248 -11.79 11.22 6.65
CA ALA A 248 -11.38 12.45 7.36
C ALA A 248 -10.56 12.20 8.63
N PRO A 249 -10.90 11.21 9.49
CA PRO A 249 -10.10 10.90 10.68
C PRO A 249 -8.65 10.49 10.38
N TYR A 250 -8.38 9.97 9.16
CA TYR A 250 -7.06 9.48 8.77
C TYR A 250 -6.24 10.50 7.99
N ILE A 251 -6.88 11.56 7.47
CA ILE A 251 -6.22 12.61 6.68
C ILE A 251 -5.64 13.69 7.59
N GLY A 252 -6.37 14.07 8.65
CA GLY A 252 -5.97 15.12 9.58
C GLY A 252 -4.81 14.70 10.48
N HIS A 253 -3.95 15.65 10.82
CA HIS A 253 -3.10 15.49 11.99
C HIS A 253 -4.01 15.52 13.23
N SER A 254 -3.78 14.66 14.22
CA SER A 254 -4.46 14.79 15.51
C SER A 254 -4.15 16.18 16.11
N LYS A 255 -5.00 16.67 17.01
CA LYS A 255 -4.65 17.95 17.71
C LYS A 255 -3.27 17.84 18.38
N GLN A 256 -2.89 16.66 18.86
CA GLN A 256 -1.56 16.37 19.39
C GLN A 256 -0.44 16.53 18.34
N ASP A 257 -0.65 16.04 17.09
CA ASP A 257 0.34 16.20 16.01
C ASP A 257 0.55 17.68 15.63
N ILE A 258 -0.51 18.50 15.76
CA ILE A 258 -0.47 19.94 15.46
C ILE A 258 0.26 20.70 16.59
N GLU A 259 0.07 20.32 17.85
CA GLU A 259 0.72 20.96 18.99
C GLU A 259 2.22 20.63 19.04
N GLU A 260 2.62 19.39 18.79
CA GLU A 260 4.04 18.99 18.68
C GLU A 260 4.75 19.66 17.50
N THR A 261 4.06 19.86 16.37
CA THR A 261 4.63 20.58 15.21
C THR A 261 4.80 22.09 15.47
N LYS A 262 3.96 22.68 16.30
CA LYS A 262 4.11 24.08 16.74
C LYS A 262 5.23 24.26 17.77
N ALA A 263 5.40 23.28 18.65
CA ALA A 263 6.45 23.29 19.66
C ALA A 263 7.86 23.08 19.06
N SER A 264 7.98 22.38 17.93
CA SER A 264 9.26 22.14 17.25
C SER A 264 9.70 23.26 16.29
N LYS A 265 8.83 24.22 15.96
CA LYS A 265 9.19 25.46 15.26
C LYS A 265 9.46 26.53 16.32
N GLY A 266 10.72 26.64 16.73
CA GLY A 266 11.20 27.83 17.47
C GLY A 266 10.85 29.12 16.72
N PRO A 267 10.87 30.25 17.39
CA PRO A 267 10.48 31.55 16.80
C PRO A 267 11.26 31.77 15.50
N SER A 268 10.53 31.97 14.41
CA SER A 268 11.09 32.27 13.10
C SER A 268 11.96 33.55 13.24
N GLU A 269 13.26 33.45 12.98
CA GLU A 269 14.11 34.62 12.80
C GLU A 269 13.49 35.49 11.71
N GLU A 270 13.04 36.66 12.13
CA GLU A 270 12.59 37.73 11.22
C GLU A 270 13.79 38.16 10.37
N THR A 271 13.76 37.84 9.10
CA THR A 271 14.71 38.36 8.12
C THR A 271 14.54 39.90 8.04
N PRO A 272 15.59 40.71 8.24
CA PRO A 272 15.48 42.15 8.20
C PRO A 272 15.07 42.62 6.79
N LYS A 273 14.03 43.43 6.73
CA LYS A 273 13.53 44.06 5.49
C LYS A 273 14.62 44.99 4.93
N ASN A 274 15.18 44.62 3.81
CA ASN A 274 16.13 45.43 3.04
C ASN A 274 15.40 46.63 2.44
N THR A 275 15.57 47.80 3.07
CA THR A 275 15.10 49.10 2.55
C THR A 275 15.99 49.52 1.38
N THR A 276 15.55 49.27 0.19
CA THR A 276 16.17 49.80 -1.04
C THR A 276 15.94 51.30 -1.14
N ARG A 277 16.99 52.09 -0.88
CA ARG A 277 17.08 53.53 -1.12
C ARG A 277 16.97 53.82 -2.62
N LYS A 278 15.90 54.47 -3.06
CA LYS A 278 15.77 55.08 -4.40
C LYS A 278 16.80 56.21 -4.53
N LYS A 279 17.77 56.08 -5.42
CA LYS A 279 18.57 57.22 -5.91
C LYS A 279 17.77 57.97 -6.95
N LYS A 280 17.49 59.26 -6.67
CA LYS A 280 17.07 60.27 -7.65
C LYS A 280 18.20 60.47 -8.68
N LYS A 281 17.88 60.35 -9.95
CA LYS A 281 18.64 60.97 -11.02
C LYS A 281 18.23 62.43 -11.12
N GLU A 282 19.16 63.35 -10.91
CA GLU A 282 19.07 64.74 -11.39
C GLU A 282 19.77 64.82 -12.74
N ASP A 283 19.10 65.54 -13.64
CA ASP A 283 19.55 65.88 -14.99
C ASP A 283 20.73 66.87 -14.96
N LYS A 284 21.68 66.63 -15.86
CA LYS A 284 22.34 67.63 -16.70
C LYS A 284 22.89 67.00 -17.95
#